data_cd8fff8a54dd7bde6ece874565bcd0fe
#
_entry.id   cd8fff8a54dd7bde6ece874565bcd0fe
#
_cell.length_a   1.000
_cell.length_b   1.000
_cell.length_c   1.000
_cell.angle_alpha   90.00
_cell.angle_beta   90.00
_cell.angle_gamma   90.00
#
_symmetry.space_group_name_H-M   'P 1'
#
loop_
_entity.id
_entity.type
_entity.pdbx_description
1 polymer ?
#
loop_
_entity_poly.entity_id
_entity_poly.type
_entity_poly.pdbx_seq_one_letter_code
_entity_poly.pdbx_strand_id
1 'polypeptide(L)'
;MTQEIYVAAGVRSALGNFGGTLKDKPMTELASEIVQSCVKRSGAAASDFDHLVFTTTCPTDKDSLFAARVVGMKSGLPADAGALDVSRACASGLQAILAAGQQIATGHSHLAIAAGSEMFSRAPFAVTTSRWGQARGHQQLEDMLEWCYRCPFSLEYMGDTAENLTEKYGYERAPMDEYALQSQERALAAIESGFLGRQIQP
;
A
#
# COMPACT_ATOMS: atom_id res chain seq x y z
N MET A 1 30.06 12.91 -0.99
CA MET A 1 29.82 12.20 0.29
C MET A 1 28.40 11.68 0.23
N THR A 2 28.20 10.38 0.45
CA THR A 2 26.84 9.81 0.54
C THR A 2 26.23 10.30 1.85
N GLN A 3 25.08 11.00 1.76
CA GLN A 3 24.35 11.44 2.94
C GLN A 3 23.78 10.19 3.62
N GLU A 4 23.96 10.04 4.93
CA GLU A 4 23.33 9.01 5.74
C GLU A 4 21.85 9.35 5.94
N ILE A 5 20.97 8.35 5.79
CA ILE A 5 19.54 8.49 5.92
C ILE A 5 19.05 7.51 6.98
N TYR A 6 18.26 7.99 7.93
CA TYR A 6 17.77 7.22 9.06
C TYR A 6 16.26 7.07 9.02
N VAL A 7 15.77 5.92 9.50
CA VAL A 7 14.34 5.68 9.75
C VAL A 7 14.05 6.03 11.21
N ALA A 8 13.31 7.11 11.44
CA ALA A 8 13.02 7.62 12.78
C ALA A 8 11.84 6.89 13.45
N ALA A 9 10.83 6.51 12.69
CA ALA A 9 9.62 5.85 13.20
C ALA A 9 8.98 4.97 12.13
N GLY A 10 8.17 4.01 12.60
CA GLY A 10 7.32 3.19 11.73
C GLY A 10 6.09 2.71 12.50
N VAL A 11 4.94 2.72 11.82
CA VAL A 11 3.65 2.29 12.37
C VAL A 11 2.75 1.80 11.25
N ARG A 12 1.85 0.89 11.56
CA ARG A 12 0.85 0.39 10.62
C ARG A 12 -0.50 0.17 11.30
N SER A 13 -1.55 0.06 10.53
CA SER A 13 -2.84 -0.45 10.99
C SER A 13 -2.80 -1.97 11.18
N ALA A 14 -3.82 -2.52 11.83
CA ALA A 14 -4.13 -3.94 11.69
C ALA A 14 -4.45 -4.25 10.22
N LEU A 15 -4.23 -5.52 9.82
CA LEU A 15 -4.67 -6.02 8.52
C LEU A 15 -6.12 -6.47 8.63
N GLY A 16 -7.00 -5.87 7.83
CA GLY A 16 -8.41 -6.27 7.76
C GLY A 16 -8.63 -7.40 6.77
N ASN A 17 -9.66 -8.20 7.00
CA ASN A 17 -10.16 -9.16 6.00
C ASN A 17 -10.95 -8.43 4.91
N PHE A 18 -10.96 -9.00 3.70
CA PHE A 18 -11.84 -8.55 2.63
C PHE A 18 -13.31 -8.57 3.09
N GLY A 19 -14.03 -7.46 2.90
CA GLY A 19 -15.39 -7.30 3.39
C GLY A 19 -15.53 -7.21 4.92
N GLY A 20 -14.41 -7.13 5.67
CA GLY A 20 -14.39 -7.07 7.13
C GLY A 20 -14.68 -5.69 7.71
N THR A 21 -14.26 -5.48 8.96
CA THR A 21 -14.58 -4.26 9.74
C THR A 21 -14.11 -2.95 9.13
N LEU A 22 -13.05 -2.98 8.32
CA LEU A 22 -12.49 -1.80 7.66
C LEU A 22 -13.10 -1.50 6.28
N LYS A 23 -14.02 -2.34 5.77
CA LYS A 23 -14.53 -2.26 4.39
C LYS A 23 -15.14 -0.91 4.00
N ASP A 24 -15.74 -0.21 4.96
CA ASP A 24 -16.43 1.05 4.71
C ASP A 24 -15.52 2.29 4.91
N LYS A 25 -14.32 2.09 5.43
CA LYS A 25 -13.38 3.18 5.70
C LYS A 25 -12.64 3.59 4.42
N PRO A 26 -12.68 4.87 4.01
CA PRO A 26 -11.90 5.34 2.88
C PRO A 26 -10.40 5.12 3.10
N MET A 27 -9.70 4.69 2.05
CA MET A 27 -8.26 4.38 2.10
C MET A 27 -7.43 5.58 2.57
N THR A 28 -7.73 6.78 2.06
CA THR A 28 -7.01 8.00 2.42
C THR A 28 -7.27 8.44 3.88
N GLU A 29 -8.42 8.11 4.46
CA GLU A 29 -8.69 8.39 5.87
C GLU A 29 -7.90 7.47 6.77
N LEU A 30 -7.95 6.16 6.53
CA LEU A 30 -7.13 5.19 7.28
C LEU A 30 -5.65 5.56 7.20
N ALA A 31 -5.16 5.84 6.01
CA ALA A 31 -3.76 6.24 5.80
C ALA A 31 -3.40 7.50 6.59
N SER A 32 -4.28 8.51 6.60
CA SER A 32 -4.02 9.76 7.31
C SER A 32 -3.92 9.57 8.82
N GLU A 33 -4.77 8.75 9.42
CA GLU A 33 -4.71 8.40 10.84
C GLU A 33 -3.39 7.70 11.20
N ILE A 34 -2.95 6.78 10.34
CA ILE A 34 -1.68 6.07 10.53
C ILE A 34 -0.48 7.00 10.35
N VAL A 35 -0.51 7.90 9.38
CA VAL A 35 0.53 8.92 9.19
C VAL A 35 0.60 9.85 10.39
N GLN A 36 -0.54 10.33 10.92
CA GLN A 36 -0.57 11.15 12.14
C GLN A 36 0.06 10.41 13.34
N SER A 37 -0.25 9.12 13.48
CA SER A 37 0.33 8.27 14.53
C SER A 37 1.85 8.10 14.35
N CYS A 38 2.31 7.98 13.10
CA CYS A 38 3.73 7.90 12.77
C CYS A 38 4.46 9.22 13.09
N VAL A 39 3.90 10.35 12.69
CA VAL A 39 4.40 11.69 13.03
C VAL A 39 4.53 11.85 14.54
N LYS A 40 3.48 11.55 15.30
CA LYS A 40 3.50 11.59 16.76
C LYS A 40 4.59 10.68 17.35
N ARG A 41 4.78 9.49 16.81
CA ARG A 41 5.80 8.54 17.26
C ARG A 41 7.22 9.00 16.96
N SER A 42 7.42 9.73 15.89
CA SER A 42 8.76 10.26 15.52
C SER A 42 9.28 11.33 16.47
N GLY A 43 8.38 12.00 17.20
CA GLY A 43 8.72 13.13 18.06
C GLY A 43 8.91 14.46 17.33
N ALA A 44 8.81 14.48 15.99
CA ALA A 44 8.85 15.69 15.17
C ALA A 44 7.44 16.32 15.07
N ALA A 45 7.38 17.63 14.82
CA ALA A 45 6.12 18.29 14.52
C ALA A 45 5.69 17.98 13.07
N ALA A 46 4.38 17.97 12.80
CA ALA A 46 3.88 17.76 11.43
C ALA A 46 4.41 18.84 10.45
N SER A 47 4.66 20.05 10.96
CA SER A 47 5.25 21.17 10.21
C SER A 47 6.70 20.95 9.77
N ASP A 48 7.40 19.98 10.36
CA ASP A 48 8.80 19.71 10.05
C ASP A 48 8.94 18.78 8.81
N PHE A 49 7.84 18.11 8.44
CA PHE A 49 7.82 17.21 7.27
C PHE A 49 7.57 18.01 6.00
N ASP A 50 8.51 17.95 5.08
CA ASP A 50 8.49 18.69 3.82
C ASP A 50 8.16 17.81 2.59
N HIS A 51 7.99 16.47 2.78
CA HIS A 51 7.65 15.57 1.69
C HIS A 51 6.88 14.34 2.16
N LEU A 52 5.89 13.91 1.38
CA LEU A 52 5.22 12.63 1.54
C LEU A 52 5.27 11.84 0.25
N VAL A 53 5.82 10.64 0.30
CA VAL A 53 5.72 9.64 -0.78
C VAL A 53 4.66 8.62 -0.38
N PHE A 54 3.69 8.44 -1.23
CA PHE A 54 2.56 7.55 -0.96
C PHE A 54 2.39 6.50 -2.06
N THR A 55 1.72 5.42 -1.72
CA THR A 55 1.37 4.38 -2.69
C THR A 55 0.02 3.74 -2.41
N THR A 56 -0.69 3.46 -3.47
CA THR A 56 -1.81 2.51 -3.57
C THR A 56 -1.76 1.87 -4.96
N THR A 57 -2.21 0.63 -5.09
CA THR A 57 -2.23 -0.06 -6.39
C THR A 57 -3.62 -0.06 -7.02
N CYS A 58 -4.67 -0.05 -6.20
CA CYS A 58 -6.05 -0.04 -6.66
C CYS A 58 -6.74 1.27 -6.24
N PRO A 59 -7.05 2.17 -7.16
CA PRO A 59 -7.87 3.35 -6.86
C PRO A 59 -9.28 2.92 -6.43
N THR A 60 -9.68 3.31 -5.22
CA THR A 60 -10.97 2.90 -4.64
C THR A 60 -12.00 4.03 -4.56
N ASP A 61 -11.56 5.26 -4.80
CA ASP A 61 -12.39 6.46 -4.79
C ASP A 61 -11.68 7.60 -5.55
N LYS A 62 -12.36 8.76 -5.65
CA LYS A 62 -11.82 9.96 -6.33
C LYS A 62 -10.54 10.51 -5.68
N ASP A 63 -10.39 10.34 -4.37
CA ASP A 63 -9.24 10.85 -3.62
C ASP A 63 -7.98 10.01 -3.89
N SER A 64 -8.16 8.75 -4.31
CA SER A 64 -7.06 7.82 -4.62
C SER A 64 -6.17 8.28 -5.77
N LEU A 65 -6.69 9.12 -6.67
CA LEU A 65 -5.92 9.69 -7.80
C LEU A 65 -4.90 10.76 -7.35
N PHE A 66 -5.05 11.26 -6.14
CA PHE A 66 -4.21 12.29 -5.54
C PHE A 66 -3.81 11.89 -4.12
N ALA A 67 -3.61 10.60 -3.90
CA ALA A 67 -3.54 10.01 -2.57
C ALA A 67 -2.44 10.64 -1.71
N ALA A 68 -1.24 10.84 -2.24
CA ALA A 68 -0.14 11.50 -1.51
C ALA A 68 -0.56 12.87 -1.01
N ARG A 69 -1.14 13.70 -1.86
CA ARG A 69 -1.57 15.06 -1.48
C ARG A 69 -2.70 15.03 -0.46
N VAL A 70 -3.73 14.20 -0.67
CA VAL A 70 -4.89 14.10 0.22
C VAL A 70 -4.46 13.60 1.59
N VAL A 71 -3.64 12.55 1.64
CA VAL A 71 -3.12 11.99 2.90
C VAL A 71 -2.24 13.01 3.62
N GLY A 72 -1.31 13.68 2.92
CA GLY A 72 -0.47 14.72 3.51
C GLY A 72 -1.28 15.82 4.17
N MET A 73 -2.24 16.39 3.46
CA MET A 73 -3.10 17.45 3.97
C MET A 73 -3.97 17.01 5.15
N LYS A 74 -4.61 15.83 5.06
CA LYS A 74 -5.41 15.27 6.15
C LYS A 74 -4.56 14.89 7.37
N SER A 75 -3.28 14.63 7.18
CA SER A 75 -2.33 14.33 8.27
C SER A 75 -1.76 15.58 8.96
N GLY A 76 -2.06 16.76 8.43
CA GLY A 76 -1.59 18.03 9.00
C GLY A 76 -0.21 18.48 8.53
N LEU A 77 0.30 17.91 7.42
CA LEU A 77 1.53 18.39 6.80
C LEU A 77 1.32 19.80 6.20
N PRO A 78 2.40 20.59 6.06
CA PRO A 78 2.33 21.90 5.42
C PRO A 78 1.77 21.83 4.00
N ALA A 79 1.05 22.86 3.58
CA ALA A 79 0.45 22.92 2.25
C ALA A 79 1.48 22.95 1.12
N ASP A 80 2.68 23.42 1.39
CA ASP A 80 3.83 23.45 0.49
C ASP A 80 4.70 22.19 0.53
N ALA A 81 4.42 21.25 1.46
CA ALA A 81 5.10 19.97 1.47
C ALA A 81 4.91 19.24 0.13
N GLY A 82 5.99 18.65 -0.38
CA GLY A 82 5.96 17.84 -1.60
C GLY A 82 5.06 16.59 -1.45
N ALA A 83 4.41 16.18 -2.52
CA ALA A 83 3.60 14.97 -2.52
C ALA A 83 3.86 14.18 -3.81
N LEU A 84 4.21 12.90 -3.66
CA LEU A 84 4.56 12.02 -4.77
C LEU A 84 3.84 10.68 -4.61
N ASP A 85 3.01 10.32 -5.58
CA ASP A 85 2.45 8.99 -5.68
C ASP A 85 3.39 8.09 -6.50
N VAL A 86 3.71 6.90 -5.98
CA VAL A 86 4.56 5.92 -6.65
C VAL A 86 3.84 4.58 -6.76
N SER A 87 4.12 3.85 -7.83
CA SER A 87 3.58 2.50 -8.01
C SER A 87 4.64 1.54 -8.55
N ARG A 88 4.75 0.39 -7.90
CA ARG A 88 5.50 -0.78 -8.34
C ARG A 88 4.74 -2.05 -7.94
N ALA A 89 3.41 -2.04 -8.17
CA ALA A 89 2.50 -3.10 -7.74
C ALA A 89 2.78 -3.52 -6.28
N CYS A 90 2.91 -4.81 -5.98
CA CYS A 90 3.13 -5.33 -4.61
C CYS A 90 4.41 -4.81 -3.94
N ALA A 91 5.40 -4.33 -4.69
CA ALA A 91 6.65 -3.76 -4.17
C ALA A 91 6.57 -2.25 -3.88
N SER A 92 5.39 -1.65 -4.03
CA SER A 92 5.20 -0.19 -3.92
C SER A 92 5.57 0.38 -2.55
N GLY A 93 5.31 -0.35 -1.47
CA GLY A 93 5.69 0.09 -0.12
C GLY A 93 7.21 0.29 0.02
N LEU A 94 8.00 -0.66 -0.47
CA LEU A 94 9.46 -0.51 -0.52
C LEU A 94 9.89 0.61 -1.47
N GLN A 95 9.18 0.76 -2.61
CA GLN A 95 9.46 1.85 -3.54
C GLN A 95 9.19 3.23 -2.92
N ALA A 96 8.15 3.37 -2.11
CA ALA A 96 7.87 4.62 -1.39
C ALA A 96 9.01 4.98 -0.43
N ILE A 97 9.55 4.01 0.32
CA ILE A 97 10.70 4.20 1.20
C ILE A 97 11.94 4.63 0.39
N LEU A 98 12.23 3.93 -0.70
CA LEU A 98 13.37 4.27 -1.57
C LEU A 98 13.22 5.66 -2.18
N ALA A 99 12.03 6.02 -2.66
CA ALA A 99 11.78 7.32 -3.26
C ALA A 99 11.88 8.45 -2.22
N ALA A 100 11.36 8.27 -1.00
CA ALA A 100 11.54 9.22 0.09
C ALA A 100 13.03 9.42 0.44
N GLY A 101 13.79 8.32 0.53
CA GLY A 101 15.24 8.38 0.72
C GLY A 101 15.96 9.12 -0.41
N GLN A 102 15.53 8.92 -1.66
CA GLN A 102 16.09 9.64 -2.81
C GLN A 102 15.82 11.15 -2.75
N GLN A 103 14.61 11.58 -2.31
CA GLN A 103 14.31 13.00 -2.12
C GLN A 103 15.26 13.63 -1.09
N ILE A 104 15.55 12.92 0.00
CA ILE A 104 16.50 13.38 1.02
C ILE A 104 17.94 13.39 0.48
N ALA A 105 18.37 12.32 -0.18
CA ALA A 105 19.73 12.19 -0.72
C ALA A 105 20.07 13.26 -1.76
N THR A 106 19.07 13.73 -2.51
CA THR A 106 19.23 14.78 -3.53
C THR A 106 18.99 16.19 -3.01
N GLY A 107 18.70 16.35 -1.72
CA GLY A 107 18.48 17.65 -1.08
C GLY A 107 17.11 18.28 -1.39
N HIS A 108 16.18 17.52 -1.96
CA HIS A 108 14.80 18.01 -2.22
C HIS A 108 13.91 17.90 -0.98
N SER A 109 14.32 17.17 0.03
CA SER A 109 13.62 16.99 1.30
C SER A 109 14.63 16.85 2.44
N HIS A 110 14.23 17.26 3.62
CA HIS A 110 14.99 17.06 4.86
C HIS A 110 14.37 16.01 5.75
N LEU A 111 13.03 15.96 5.79
CA LEU A 111 12.26 15.00 6.58
C LEU A 111 11.03 14.54 5.82
N ALA A 112 11.07 13.29 5.35
CA ALA A 112 10.04 12.73 4.51
C ALA A 112 9.23 11.63 5.20
N ILE A 113 7.99 11.46 4.77
CA ILE A 113 7.14 10.33 5.10
C ILE A 113 7.06 9.39 3.88
N ALA A 114 7.26 8.10 4.11
CA ALA A 114 6.93 7.05 3.16
C ALA A 114 5.73 6.27 3.70
N ALA A 115 4.63 6.24 2.98
CA ALA A 115 3.41 5.60 3.40
C ALA A 115 2.72 4.87 2.24
N GLY A 116 1.80 3.99 2.56
CA GLY A 116 0.94 3.31 1.59
C GLY A 116 -0.27 2.73 2.27
N SER A 117 -1.33 2.57 1.53
CA SER A 117 -2.56 1.93 1.99
C SER A 117 -3.27 1.25 0.83
N GLU A 118 -3.95 0.14 1.13
CA GLU A 118 -4.71 -0.61 0.13
C GLU A 118 -6.07 -0.99 0.71
N MET A 119 -7.13 -0.82 -0.06
CA MET A 119 -8.49 -1.10 0.40
C MET A 119 -9.27 -1.87 -0.67
N PHE A 120 -8.90 -3.11 -0.91
CA PHE A 120 -9.53 -3.96 -1.93
C PHE A 120 -11.04 -4.16 -1.73
N SER A 121 -11.53 -4.09 -0.49
CA SER A 121 -12.97 -4.15 -0.22
C SER A 121 -13.79 -3.03 -0.86
N ARG A 122 -13.13 -1.97 -1.34
CA ARG A 122 -13.74 -0.81 -2.01
C ARG A 122 -13.37 -0.71 -3.48
N ALA A 123 -12.74 -1.73 -4.05
CA ALA A 123 -12.40 -1.76 -5.47
C ALA A 123 -13.67 -1.55 -6.31
N PRO A 124 -13.69 -0.58 -7.23
CA PRO A 124 -14.88 -0.29 -8.01
C PRO A 124 -15.04 -1.26 -9.18
N PHE A 125 -16.26 -1.31 -9.70
CA PHE A 125 -16.51 -1.84 -11.02
C PHE A 125 -16.44 -0.73 -12.06
N ALA A 126 -15.83 -0.99 -13.19
CA ALA A 126 -15.67 -0.03 -14.29
C ALA A 126 -16.56 -0.37 -15.47
N VAL A 127 -17.10 0.65 -16.13
CA VAL A 127 -17.74 0.56 -17.43
C VAL A 127 -16.84 1.23 -18.47
N THR A 128 -16.00 0.47 -19.12
CA THR A 128 -14.95 1.00 -20.01
C THR A 128 -15.49 1.57 -21.32
N THR A 129 -16.69 1.16 -21.73
CA THR A 129 -17.32 1.52 -23.02
C THR A 129 -18.34 2.65 -22.94
N SER A 130 -18.71 3.13 -21.73
CA SER A 130 -19.84 4.04 -21.56
C SER A 130 -19.57 5.51 -21.88
N ARG A 131 -18.31 5.96 -21.92
CA ARG A 131 -17.96 7.39 -22.08
C ARG A 131 -18.50 8.00 -23.38
N TRP A 132 -18.51 7.24 -24.45
CA TRP A 132 -18.99 7.67 -25.77
C TRP A 132 -20.42 7.24 -26.05
N GLY A 133 -21.09 6.68 -25.07
CA GLY A 133 -22.45 6.18 -25.15
C GLY A 133 -22.51 4.77 -25.72
N GLN A 134 -23.64 4.12 -25.43
CA GLN A 134 -24.02 2.85 -26.05
C GLN A 134 -25.46 2.98 -26.52
N ALA A 135 -25.64 3.04 -27.82
CA ALA A 135 -26.94 3.30 -28.41
C ALA A 135 -27.95 2.15 -28.18
N ARG A 136 -27.50 0.91 -27.99
CA ARG A 136 -28.34 -0.28 -27.82
C ARG A 136 -27.53 -1.45 -27.23
N GLY A 137 -28.19 -2.30 -26.41
CA GLY A 137 -27.59 -3.52 -25.84
C GLY A 137 -27.22 -3.38 -24.37
N HIS A 138 -26.58 -4.42 -23.82
CA HIS A 138 -26.13 -4.47 -22.42
C HIS A 138 -24.73 -3.87 -22.27
N GLN A 139 -24.47 -3.25 -21.11
CA GLN A 139 -23.13 -2.84 -20.72
C GLN A 139 -22.52 -3.90 -19.81
N GLN A 140 -21.25 -4.17 -20.01
CA GLN A 140 -20.48 -5.08 -19.15
C GLN A 140 -19.78 -4.25 -18.06
N LEU A 141 -19.89 -4.69 -16.82
CA LEU A 141 -19.11 -4.19 -15.68
C LEU A 141 -17.85 -5.02 -15.56
N GLU A 142 -16.71 -4.36 -15.49
CA GLU A 142 -15.42 -4.98 -15.27
C GLU A 142 -15.00 -4.77 -13.82
N ASP A 143 -14.65 -5.83 -13.12
CA ASP A 143 -14.17 -5.76 -11.74
C ASP A 143 -12.71 -5.29 -11.74
N MET A 144 -12.44 -4.10 -11.20
CA MET A 144 -11.08 -3.57 -11.11
C MET A 144 -10.21 -4.36 -10.13
N LEU A 145 -10.80 -5.12 -9.21
CA LEU A 145 -10.05 -6.03 -8.34
C LEU A 145 -9.42 -7.16 -9.16
N GLU A 146 -10.15 -7.71 -10.14
CA GLU A 146 -9.62 -8.70 -11.08
C GLU A 146 -8.41 -8.18 -11.85
N TRP A 147 -8.42 -6.90 -12.24
CA TRP A 147 -7.26 -6.29 -12.92
C TRP A 147 -6.01 -6.25 -12.05
N CYS A 148 -6.16 -6.12 -10.73
CA CYS A 148 -5.04 -6.12 -9.79
C CYS A 148 -4.39 -7.50 -9.62
N TYR A 149 -5.13 -8.58 -9.85
CA TYR A 149 -4.68 -9.95 -9.60
C TYR A 149 -4.25 -10.72 -10.84
N ARG A 150 -4.53 -10.20 -12.04
CA ARG A 150 -4.13 -10.83 -13.30
C ARG A 150 -2.86 -10.26 -13.88
N CYS A 151 -2.00 -11.15 -14.37
CA CYS A 151 -0.86 -10.76 -15.17
C CYS A 151 -1.35 -10.12 -16.48
N PRO A 152 -0.94 -8.89 -16.84
CA PRO A 152 -1.41 -8.23 -18.05
C PRO A 152 -0.90 -8.88 -19.34
N PHE A 153 0.08 -9.77 -19.27
CA PHE A 153 0.68 -10.45 -20.41
C PHE A 153 0.10 -11.84 -20.65
N SER A 154 0.04 -12.69 -19.61
CA SER A 154 -0.46 -14.05 -19.69
C SER A 154 -1.95 -14.17 -19.37
N LEU A 155 -2.55 -13.15 -18.74
CA LEU A 155 -3.91 -13.12 -18.22
C LEU A 155 -4.19 -14.16 -17.10
N GLU A 156 -3.14 -14.80 -16.61
CA GLU A 156 -3.20 -15.73 -15.48
C GLU A 156 -3.28 -14.97 -14.16
N TYR A 157 -3.84 -15.59 -13.15
CA TYR A 157 -3.76 -15.08 -11.78
C TYR A 157 -2.35 -15.20 -11.22
N MET A 158 -2.02 -14.39 -10.23
CA MET A 158 -0.70 -14.45 -9.58
C MET A 158 -0.41 -15.81 -8.94
N GLY A 159 -1.46 -16.55 -8.52
CA GLY A 159 -1.33 -17.94 -8.06
C GLY A 159 -0.85 -18.88 -9.18
N ASP A 160 -1.43 -18.78 -10.37
CA ASP A 160 -1.02 -19.58 -11.53
C ASP A 160 0.43 -19.29 -11.92
N THR A 161 0.87 -18.02 -11.86
CA THR A 161 2.26 -17.67 -12.13
C THR A 161 3.22 -18.26 -11.08
N ALA A 162 2.78 -18.43 -9.84
CA ALA A 162 3.55 -19.15 -8.81
C ALA A 162 3.63 -20.65 -9.11
N GLU A 163 2.55 -21.28 -9.59
CA GLU A 163 2.55 -22.68 -10.02
C GLU A 163 3.50 -22.88 -11.21
N ASN A 164 3.55 -21.97 -12.16
CA ASN A 164 4.51 -22.00 -13.27
C ASN A 164 5.98 -22.03 -12.77
N LEU A 165 6.28 -21.34 -11.67
CA LEU A 165 7.60 -21.38 -11.05
C LEU A 165 7.83 -22.72 -10.33
N THR A 166 6.81 -23.25 -9.70
CA THR A 166 6.84 -24.56 -9.04
C THR A 166 7.19 -25.66 -10.06
N GLU A 167 6.53 -25.66 -11.19
CA GLU A 167 6.83 -26.60 -12.28
C GLU A 167 8.23 -26.38 -12.85
N LYS A 168 8.59 -25.15 -13.16
CA LYS A 168 9.89 -24.79 -13.76
C LYS A 168 11.09 -25.19 -12.90
N TYR A 169 10.98 -25.03 -11.58
CA TYR A 169 12.09 -25.28 -10.65
C TYR A 169 11.96 -26.60 -9.88
N GLY A 170 10.89 -27.35 -10.08
CA GLY A 170 10.68 -28.64 -9.45
C GLY A 170 10.46 -28.57 -7.94
N TYR A 171 9.74 -27.54 -7.46
CA TYR A 171 9.42 -27.46 -6.04
C TYR A 171 8.42 -28.54 -5.65
N GLU A 172 8.67 -29.23 -4.56
CA GLU A 172 7.78 -30.24 -4.00
C GLU A 172 6.77 -29.65 -3.02
N ARG A 173 5.67 -30.32 -2.83
CA ARG A 173 4.59 -29.88 -1.93
C ARG A 173 5.02 -29.78 -0.47
N ALA A 174 5.74 -30.76 0.04
CA ALA A 174 6.10 -30.84 1.46
C ALA A 174 6.94 -29.66 1.95
N PRO A 175 8.01 -29.20 1.26
CA PRO A 175 8.74 -27.97 1.64
C PRO A 175 7.88 -26.70 1.59
N MET A 176 6.90 -26.62 0.68
CA MET A 176 5.99 -25.47 0.63
C MET A 176 5.06 -25.43 1.84
N ASP A 177 4.52 -26.57 2.25
CA ASP A 177 3.65 -26.68 3.44
C ASP A 177 4.46 -26.41 4.72
N GLU A 178 5.69 -26.88 4.82
CA GLU A 178 6.59 -26.59 5.95
C GLU A 178 6.89 -25.10 6.07
N TYR A 179 7.17 -24.43 4.95
CA TYR A 179 7.38 -22.98 4.92
C TYR A 179 6.13 -22.21 5.36
N ALA A 180 4.96 -22.62 4.90
CA ALA A 180 3.68 -22.02 5.28
C ALA A 180 3.40 -22.21 6.78
N LEU A 181 3.63 -23.40 7.34
CA LEU A 181 3.50 -23.68 8.77
C LEU A 181 4.45 -22.78 9.58
N GLN A 182 5.72 -22.71 9.20
CA GLN A 182 6.70 -21.84 9.86
C GLN A 182 6.27 -20.36 9.86
N SER A 183 5.65 -19.89 8.77
CA SER A 183 5.10 -18.52 8.69
C SER A 183 4.00 -18.29 9.73
N GLN A 184 3.09 -19.25 9.92
CA GLN A 184 2.02 -19.17 10.93
C GLN A 184 2.59 -19.20 12.36
N GLU A 185 3.51 -20.10 12.65
CA GLU A 185 4.17 -20.20 13.96
C GLU A 185 4.89 -18.90 14.34
N ARG A 186 5.62 -18.30 13.39
CA ARG A 186 6.28 -17.01 13.59
C ARG A 186 5.29 -15.88 13.85
N ALA A 187 4.16 -15.86 13.16
CA ALA A 187 3.12 -14.87 13.37
C ALA A 187 2.50 -14.99 14.77
N LEU A 188 2.18 -16.22 15.21
CA LEU A 188 1.67 -16.47 16.56
C LEU A 188 2.68 -16.04 17.64
N ALA A 189 3.93 -16.45 17.53
CA ALA A 189 4.98 -16.04 18.46
C ALA A 189 5.16 -14.51 18.52
N ALA A 190 5.04 -13.82 17.38
CA ALA A 190 5.12 -12.36 17.31
C ALA A 190 3.90 -11.67 17.97
N ILE A 191 2.72 -12.28 17.92
CA ILE A 191 1.52 -11.83 18.64
C ILE A 191 1.71 -12.02 20.14
N GLU A 192 2.05 -13.24 20.58
CA GLU A 192 2.19 -13.63 21.98
C GLU A 192 3.29 -12.82 22.70
N SER A 193 4.41 -12.56 22.02
CA SER A 193 5.49 -11.73 22.56
C SER A 193 5.18 -10.23 22.60
N GLY A 194 4.03 -9.78 22.09
CA GLY A 194 3.67 -8.37 21.95
C GLY A 194 4.48 -7.60 20.90
N PHE A 195 5.29 -8.30 20.09
CA PHE A 195 6.10 -7.66 19.04
C PHE A 195 5.24 -6.89 18.03
N LEU A 196 4.14 -7.50 17.57
CA LEU A 196 3.23 -6.85 16.62
C LEU A 196 2.48 -5.68 17.26
N GLY A 197 2.14 -5.75 18.55
CA GLY A 197 1.47 -4.65 19.26
C GLY A 197 2.29 -3.35 19.30
N ARG A 198 3.61 -3.44 19.17
CA ARG A 198 4.48 -2.25 19.10
C ARG A 198 4.43 -1.57 17.73
N GLN A 199 3.98 -2.25 16.69
CA GLN A 199 3.90 -1.73 15.32
C GLN A 199 2.49 -1.27 14.95
N ILE A 200 1.49 -1.91 15.55
CA ILE A 200 0.08 -1.71 15.20
C ILE A 200 -0.50 -0.55 16.01
N GLN A 201 -1.09 0.40 15.30
CA GLN A 201 -1.97 1.42 15.87
C GLN A 201 -3.39 0.84 15.88
N PRO A 202 -4.03 0.69 17.06
CA PRO A 202 -5.41 0.20 17.17
C PRO A 202 -6.41 1.13 16.51
#